data_34c736834b956d518c0470936a185291
#
_entry.id   34c736834b956d518c0470936a185291
#
_cell.length_a   1.000
_cell.length_b   1.000
_cell.length_c   1.000
_cell.angle_alpha   90.00
_cell.angle_beta   90.00
_cell.angle_gamma   90.00
#
_symmetry.space_group_name_H-M   'P 1'
#
loop_
_entity.id
_entity.type
_entity.pdbx_description
1 polymer ?
#
loop_
_entity_poly.entity_id
_entity_poly.type
_entity_poly.pdbx_seq_one_letter_code
_entity_poly.pdbx_strand_id
1 'polypeptide(L)'
;LNIKVLKKTSDELRIEIEGEGHTFCNVLQRALLEDETVEMAGYNISHPLVANPVVYVRMKEGRKPEKKPETALREAAAKIKLQTKQFRTSLEKALKEWQQK
;
A
#
# COMPACT_ATOMS: atom_id res chain seq x y z
N LEU A 1 -10.71 3.21 9.49
CA LEU A 1 -9.78 2.95 8.39
C LEU A 1 -10.25 1.76 7.58
N ASN A 2 -10.62 2.00 6.35
CA ASN A 2 -11.02 0.93 5.43
C ASN A 2 -10.07 0.91 4.25
N ILE A 3 -9.75 -0.28 3.78
CA ILE A 3 -8.84 -0.46 2.65
C ILE A 3 -9.54 -1.32 1.61
N LYS A 4 -9.42 -0.89 0.36
CA LYS A 4 -9.98 -1.62 -0.76
C LYS A 4 -8.87 -1.86 -1.77
N VAL A 5 -8.68 -3.12 -2.18
CA VAL A 5 -7.71 -3.44 -3.20
C VAL A 5 -8.30 -3.11 -4.56
N LEU A 6 -7.60 -2.29 -5.33
CA LEU A 6 -8.05 -1.90 -6.66
C LEU A 6 -7.35 -2.71 -7.75
N LYS A 7 -6.09 -3.10 -7.49
CA LYS A 7 -5.33 -3.87 -8.45
C LYS A 7 -4.28 -4.68 -7.71
N LYS A 8 -4.10 -5.92 -8.09
CA LYS A 8 -3.10 -6.78 -7.47
C LYS A 8 -2.56 -7.73 -8.51
N THR A 9 -1.26 -7.62 -8.76
CA THR A 9 -0.54 -8.56 -9.62
C THR A 9 0.65 -9.08 -8.85
N SER A 10 1.51 -9.85 -9.51
CA SER A 10 2.68 -10.40 -8.83
C SER A 10 3.68 -9.33 -8.41
N ASP A 11 3.69 -8.18 -9.09
CA ASP A 11 4.66 -7.13 -8.81
C ASP A 11 4.04 -5.77 -8.51
N GLU A 12 2.72 -5.65 -8.58
CA GLU A 12 2.07 -4.35 -8.40
C GLU A 12 0.85 -4.49 -7.50
N LEU A 13 0.65 -3.47 -6.65
CA LEU A 13 -0.50 -3.41 -5.77
C LEU A 13 -1.00 -1.98 -5.73
N ARG A 14 -2.32 -1.81 -5.88
CA ARG A 14 -2.97 -0.52 -5.69
C ARG A 14 -4.09 -0.69 -4.68
N ILE A 15 -4.10 0.19 -3.69
CA ILE A 15 -5.12 0.15 -2.66
C ILE A 15 -5.69 1.54 -2.45
N GLU A 16 -6.98 1.58 -2.16
CA GLU A 16 -7.67 2.79 -1.78
C GLU A 16 -7.80 2.79 -0.26
N ILE A 17 -7.41 3.88 0.38
CA ILE A 17 -7.44 3.97 1.84
C ILE A 17 -8.46 5.03 2.25
N GLU A 18 -9.53 4.57 2.91
CA GLU A 18 -10.57 5.45 3.39
C GLU A 18 -10.26 5.88 4.81
N GLY A 19 -10.40 7.16 5.08
CA GLY A 19 -10.21 7.67 6.43
C GLY A 19 -8.83 8.23 6.71
N GLU A 20 -7.96 8.30 5.70
CA GLU A 20 -6.62 8.84 5.86
C GLU A 20 -6.37 9.91 4.82
N GLY A 21 -5.37 10.75 5.07
CA GLY A 21 -5.05 11.84 4.18
C GLY A 21 -3.58 11.88 3.80
N HIS A 22 -3.16 13.08 3.37
CA HIS A 22 -1.81 13.28 2.85
C HIS A 22 -0.70 12.89 3.83
N THR A 23 -0.86 13.23 5.10
CA THR A 23 0.19 12.98 6.08
C THR A 23 0.48 11.49 6.20
N PHE A 24 -0.57 10.70 6.36
CA PHE A 24 -0.42 9.26 6.48
C PHE A 24 0.18 8.66 5.21
N CYS A 25 -0.35 9.04 4.06
CA CYS A 25 0.09 8.46 2.79
C CYS A 25 1.53 8.87 2.47
N ASN A 26 1.92 10.09 2.83
CA ASN A 26 3.28 10.54 2.60
C ASN A 26 4.28 9.74 3.43
N VAL A 27 3.95 9.47 4.69
CA VAL A 27 4.81 8.67 5.56
C VAL A 27 4.91 7.24 5.02
N LEU A 28 3.78 6.68 4.60
CA LEU A 28 3.76 5.34 4.06
C LEU A 28 4.58 5.24 2.78
N GLN A 29 4.44 6.23 1.89
CA GLN A 29 5.21 6.27 0.66
C GLN A 29 6.70 6.30 0.94
N ARG A 30 7.14 7.12 1.90
CA ARG A 30 8.54 7.20 2.25
C ARG A 30 9.07 5.87 2.76
N ALA A 31 8.29 5.21 3.61
CA ALA A 31 8.69 3.91 4.14
C ALA A 31 8.83 2.87 3.03
N LEU A 32 7.89 2.90 2.06
CA LEU A 32 7.98 1.99 0.92
C LEU A 32 9.23 2.25 0.09
N LEU A 33 9.57 3.50 -0.13
CA LEU A 33 10.72 3.85 -0.96
C LEU A 33 12.05 3.52 -0.31
N GLU A 34 12.06 3.28 1.00
CA GLU A 34 13.26 2.82 1.68
C GLU A 34 13.58 1.35 1.41
N ASP A 35 12.63 0.61 0.86
CA ASP A 35 12.81 -0.80 0.54
C ASP A 35 13.48 -0.92 -0.82
N GLU A 36 14.66 -1.55 -0.86
CA GLU A 36 15.44 -1.65 -2.09
C GLU A 36 14.74 -2.48 -3.16
N THR A 37 13.78 -3.32 -2.79
CA THR A 37 13.07 -4.14 -3.77
C THR A 37 11.89 -3.40 -4.38
N VAL A 38 11.56 -2.22 -3.88
CA VAL A 38 10.47 -1.40 -4.42
C VAL A 38 11.00 -0.53 -5.54
N GLU A 39 10.39 -0.63 -6.72
CA GLU A 39 10.75 0.20 -7.86
C GLU A 39 10.03 1.54 -7.81
N MET A 40 8.74 1.50 -7.55
CA MET A 40 7.91 2.71 -7.50
C MET A 40 6.92 2.62 -6.36
N ALA A 41 6.71 3.73 -5.69
CA ALA A 41 5.67 3.83 -4.69
C ALA A 41 5.20 5.27 -4.63
N GLY A 42 3.91 5.45 -4.47
CA GLY A 42 3.35 6.79 -4.39
C GLY A 42 1.88 6.74 -4.04
N TYR A 43 1.26 7.91 -4.00
CA TYR A 43 -0.17 7.97 -3.78
C TYR A 43 -0.77 9.12 -4.56
N ASN A 44 -2.07 9.05 -4.75
CA ASN A 44 -2.79 10.01 -5.56
C ASN A 44 -4.16 10.27 -4.94
N ILE A 45 -4.57 11.54 -4.89
CA ILE A 45 -5.90 11.93 -4.47
C ILE A 45 -6.51 12.72 -5.61
N SER A 46 -7.41 12.07 -6.36
CA SER A 46 -7.96 12.67 -7.58
C SER A 46 -8.88 13.86 -7.31
N HIS A 47 -9.70 13.73 -6.28
CA HIS A 47 -10.65 14.79 -5.92
C HIS A 47 -10.55 15.04 -4.44
N PRO A 48 -9.80 16.05 -4.01
CA PRO A 48 -9.49 16.26 -2.58
C PRO A 48 -10.71 16.32 -1.66
N LEU A 49 -11.86 16.72 -2.20
CA LEU A 49 -13.05 16.87 -1.35
C LEU A 49 -13.83 15.57 -1.16
N VAL A 50 -13.69 14.61 -2.08
CA VAL A 50 -14.56 13.44 -2.04
C VAL A 50 -13.83 12.11 -2.27
N ALA A 51 -12.64 12.14 -2.81
CA ALA A 51 -11.93 10.90 -3.14
C ALA A 51 -10.98 10.49 -2.04
N ASN A 52 -10.87 9.20 -1.85
CA ASN A 52 -9.90 8.63 -0.93
C ASN A 52 -8.57 8.48 -1.62
N PRO A 53 -7.45 8.52 -0.88
CA PRO A 53 -6.15 8.34 -1.51
C PRO A 53 -5.98 6.92 -2.03
N VAL A 54 -5.31 6.82 -3.17
CA VAL A 54 -4.94 5.54 -3.76
C VAL A 54 -3.43 5.42 -3.67
N VAL A 55 -2.98 4.41 -2.96
CA VAL A 55 -1.55 4.13 -2.79
C VAL A 55 -1.18 3.01 -3.75
N TYR A 56 -0.05 3.17 -4.44
CA TYR A 56 0.42 2.14 -5.33
C TYR A 56 1.87 1.79 -5.00
N VAL A 57 2.21 0.53 -5.24
CA VAL A 57 3.57 0.04 -5.07
C VAL A 57 3.87 -0.96 -6.18
N ARG A 58 5.05 -0.83 -6.78
CA ARG A 58 5.53 -1.75 -7.79
C ARG A 58 6.92 -2.24 -7.39
N MET A 59 7.13 -3.53 -7.51
CA MET A 59 8.39 -4.16 -7.15
C MET A 59 9.32 -4.21 -8.34
N LYS A 60 10.63 -4.23 -8.08
CA LYS A 60 11.64 -4.38 -9.13
C LYS A 60 11.59 -5.78 -9.70
N GLU A 61 11.76 -5.87 -11.01
CA GLU A 61 11.78 -7.16 -11.67
C GLU A 61 13.12 -7.85 -11.47
N GLY A 62 13.08 -9.18 -11.48
CA GLY A 62 14.29 -9.98 -11.48
C GLY A 62 15.05 -10.05 -10.17
N ARG A 63 14.50 -9.49 -9.11
CA ARG A 63 15.16 -9.57 -7.80
C ARG A 63 14.86 -10.88 -7.12
N LYS A 64 15.86 -11.43 -6.47
CA LYS A 64 15.70 -12.66 -5.71
C LYS A 64 16.29 -12.50 -4.32
N PRO A 65 15.62 -13.00 -3.27
CA PRO A 65 14.28 -13.58 -3.33
C PRO A 65 13.25 -12.55 -3.70
N GLU A 66 12.22 -12.98 -4.40
CA GLU A 66 11.17 -12.06 -4.82
C GLU A 66 10.31 -11.69 -3.61
N LYS A 67 10.12 -10.38 -3.45
CA LYS A 67 9.23 -9.88 -2.42
C LYS A 67 7.96 -9.40 -3.09
N LYS A 68 6.83 -9.81 -2.56
CA LYS A 68 5.55 -9.39 -3.10
C LYS A 68 5.20 -7.98 -2.64
N PRO A 69 4.45 -7.22 -3.44
CA PRO A 69 4.10 -5.85 -3.05
C PRO A 69 3.32 -5.77 -1.75
N GLU A 70 2.46 -6.75 -1.46
CA GLU A 70 1.74 -6.73 -0.19
C GLU A 70 2.67 -6.94 0.99
N THR A 71 3.74 -7.70 0.80
CA THR A 71 4.74 -7.87 1.86
C THR A 71 5.51 -6.59 2.10
N ALA A 72 5.90 -5.91 1.01
CA ALA A 72 6.58 -4.63 1.12
C ALA A 72 5.70 -3.62 1.86
N LEU A 73 4.41 -3.63 1.56
CA LEU A 73 3.47 -2.73 2.21
C LEU A 73 3.32 -3.03 3.70
N ARG A 74 3.27 -4.32 4.06
CA ARG A 74 3.20 -4.71 5.47
C ARG A 74 4.43 -4.26 6.23
N GLU A 75 5.60 -4.42 5.62
CA GLU A 75 6.85 -4.03 6.26
C GLU A 75 6.96 -2.52 6.39
N ALA A 76 6.51 -1.78 5.37
CA ALA A 76 6.51 -0.33 5.45
C ALA A 76 5.59 0.16 6.55
N ALA A 77 4.41 -0.44 6.67
CA ALA A 77 3.47 -0.08 7.71
C ALA A 77 4.03 -0.34 9.09
N ALA A 78 4.83 -1.39 9.24
CA ALA A 78 5.44 -1.71 10.52
C ALA A 78 6.49 -0.69 10.95
N LYS A 79 7.06 0.04 10.00
CA LYS A 79 8.05 1.06 10.30
C LYS A 79 7.40 2.34 10.83
N ILE A 80 6.18 2.62 10.43
CA ILE A 80 5.47 3.79 10.91
C ILE A 80 4.67 3.39 12.13
N LYS A 81 4.92 4.04 13.24
CA LYS A 81 4.38 3.62 14.52
C LYS A 81 2.94 4.04 14.74
N LEU A 82 2.40 4.86 13.88
CA LEU A 82 1.03 5.36 14.00
C LEU A 82 0.07 4.40 13.34
N GLN A 83 -0.89 3.91 14.12
CA GLN A 83 -1.99 3.08 13.60
C GLN A 83 -1.55 1.82 12.87
N THR A 84 -0.36 1.34 13.14
CA THR A 84 0.17 0.18 12.45
C THR A 84 -0.77 -1.02 12.54
N LYS A 85 -1.31 -1.26 13.74
CA LYS A 85 -2.19 -2.41 13.94
C LYS A 85 -3.48 -2.28 13.14
N GLN A 86 -4.08 -1.09 13.14
CA GLN A 86 -5.29 -0.85 12.37
C GLN A 86 -5.04 -1.01 10.88
N PHE A 87 -3.95 -0.44 10.41
CA PHE A 87 -3.62 -0.52 9.01
C PHE A 87 -3.43 -1.97 8.59
N ARG A 88 -2.68 -2.71 9.38
CA ARG A 88 -2.40 -4.11 9.07
C ARG A 88 -3.67 -4.94 9.04
N THR A 89 -4.53 -4.76 10.04
CA THR A 89 -5.79 -5.48 10.09
C THR A 89 -6.66 -5.18 8.87
N SER A 90 -6.77 -3.90 8.53
CA SER A 90 -7.57 -3.49 7.38
C SER A 90 -6.98 -4.00 6.07
N LEU A 91 -5.66 -4.00 5.97
CA LEU A 91 -5.00 -4.48 4.76
C LEU A 91 -5.21 -5.98 4.58
N GLU A 92 -5.04 -6.76 5.66
CA GLU A 92 -5.24 -8.21 5.55
C GLU A 92 -6.66 -8.54 5.18
N LYS A 93 -7.62 -7.81 5.73
CA LYS A 93 -9.01 -7.99 5.36
C LYS A 93 -9.25 -7.71 3.89
N ALA A 94 -8.70 -6.59 3.40
CA ALA A 94 -8.86 -6.21 2.00
C ALA A 94 -8.24 -7.22 1.06
N LEU A 95 -7.06 -7.73 1.41
CA LEU A 95 -6.39 -8.73 0.59
C LEU A 95 -7.18 -10.02 0.53
N LYS A 96 -7.79 -10.38 1.66
CA LYS A 96 -8.61 -11.57 1.72
C LYS A 96 -9.86 -11.46 0.87
N GLU A 97 -10.43 -10.26 0.83
CA GLU A 97 -11.66 -10.03 0.08
C GLU A 97 -11.41 -9.82 -1.40
N TRP A 98 -10.19 -9.59 -1.77
CA TRP A 98 -9.84 -9.41 -3.18
C TRP A 98 -10.07 -10.71 -3.92
N GLN A 99 -10.88 -10.65 -4.96
CA GLN A 99 -11.13 -11.82 -5.76
C GLN A 99 -10.67 -11.55 -7.17
N GLN A 100 -9.82 -12.41 -7.63
CA GLN A 100 -9.34 -12.34 -8.98
C GLN A 100 -10.45 -12.70 -9.95
N LYS A 101 -10.65 -11.85 -10.93
CA LYS A 101 -11.66 -12.11 -11.94
C LYS A 101 -11.05 -12.24 -13.30
#